data_0cc27eb099f942325166761dc1754576
#
_entry.id   0cc27eb099f942325166761dc1754576
#
_cell.length_a   1.000
_cell.length_b   1.000
_cell.length_c   1.000
_cell.angle_alpha   90.00
_cell.angle_beta   90.00
_cell.angle_gamma   90.00
#
_symmetry.space_group_name_H-M   'P 1'
#
loop_
_entity.id
_entity.type
_entity.pdbx_description
1 polymer ?
#
loop_
_entity_poly.entity_id
_entity_poly.type
_entity_poly.pdbx_seq_one_letter_code
_entity_poly.pdbx_strand_id
1 'polypeptide(L)'
;SVNEGLEFRPVPLPTGRRGPAAKGAAGATAGASMTALAIGLLLGPWMIRKLREFQIGQVIRHEGPATHRTKAGTPTMGGLLILTSTLVPTLLWADLRNPFIWIAVLATAAFGAIGFADDYLKIVRRSHHGLLPRYKLFWQFVVGLSVGAALIALAMHEPPLFNSQLIFPFFKRLNPTLGLAYIGFAALVLTFSTNAVNLTDGLDGLAISVFAVAAAAFTALAYVSTHAVFASYLQLTPVPPAAWE
;
A
#
# COMPACT_ATOMS: atom_id res chain seq x y z
N SER A 1 39.11 -31.74 -9.30
CA SER A 1 37.97 -32.29 -8.60
C SER A 1 37.43 -31.22 -7.67
N VAL A 2 36.49 -30.43 -8.18
CA VAL A 2 35.75 -29.44 -7.39
C VAL A 2 34.28 -29.87 -7.46
N ASN A 3 33.95 -30.75 -6.52
CA ASN A 3 32.58 -31.13 -6.23
C ASN A 3 32.45 -31.24 -4.72
N GLU A 4 32.66 -30.13 -4.01
CA GLU A 4 32.19 -30.04 -2.62
C GLU A 4 30.78 -29.48 -2.68
N GLY A 5 29.86 -30.41 -2.52
CA GLY A 5 28.45 -30.29 -2.47
C GLY A 5 27.96 -29.19 -1.55
N LEU A 6 27.13 -28.36 -2.11
CA LEU A 6 26.08 -27.65 -1.38
C LEU A 6 25.19 -28.76 -0.73
N GLU A 7 25.61 -29.31 0.39
CA GLU A 7 24.74 -30.08 1.26
C GLU A 7 23.62 -29.12 1.70
N PHE A 8 22.48 -29.32 1.10
CA PHE A 8 21.24 -28.70 1.53
C PHE A 8 20.92 -29.27 2.92
N ARG A 9 21.41 -28.60 3.98
CA ARG A 9 20.97 -28.94 5.34
C ARG A 9 19.51 -28.56 5.45
N PRO A 10 18.58 -29.51 5.56
CA PRO A 10 17.19 -29.17 5.80
C PRO A 10 17.12 -28.42 7.13
N VAL A 11 16.67 -27.17 7.06
CA VAL A 11 16.33 -26.42 8.27
C VAL A 11 15.26 -27.24 9.00
N PRO A 12 15.50 -27.61 10.27
CA PRO A 12 14.52 -28.40 11.01
C PRO A 12 13.20 -27.64 11.04
N LEU A 13 12.18 -28.24 10.44
CA LEU A 13 10.84 -27.69 10.40
C LEU A 13 10.35 -27.52 11.84
N PRO A 14 9.94 -26.32 12.25
CA PRO A 14 9.29 -26.13 13.53
C PRO A 14 7.99 -26.94 13.52
N THR A 15 7.96 -28.00 14.35
CA THR A 15 6.81 -28.91 14.48
C THR A 15 5.57 -28.12 14.89
N GLY A 16 4.71 -27.89 13.94
CA GLY A 16 3.26 -27.90 13.92
C GLY A 16 2.41 -27.19 14.97
N ARG A 17 2.89 -26.33 15.85
CA ARG A 17 2.03 -25.44 16.64
C ARG A 17 2.28 -23.99 16.23
N ARG A 18 1.27 -23.36 15.63
CA ARG A 18 1.26 -21.90 15.47
C ARG A 18 1.58 -21.30 16.84
N GLY A 19 2.73 -20.64 16.97
CA GLY A 19 3.12 -20.00 18.22
C GLY A 19 2.08 -18.92 18.63
N PRO A 20 2.08 -18.50 19.89
CA PRO A 20 1.14 -17.47 20.38
C PRO A 20 1.17 -16.18 19.55
N ALA A 21 2.32 -15.79 19.00
CA ALA A 21 2.48 -14.64 18.10
C ALA A 21 1.66 -14.76 16.81
N ALA A 22 1.65 -15.92 16.15
CA ALA A 22 0.86 -16.13 14.93
C ALA A 22 -0.66 -16.09 15.19
N LYS A 23 -1.10 -16.46 16.39
CA LYS A 23 -2.50 -16.32 16.80
C LYS A 23 -2.85 -14.85 17.08
N GLY A 24 -1.91 -14.09 17.65
CA GLY A 24 -2.06 -12.66 17.88
C GLY A 24 -2.19 -11.88 16.57
N ALA A 25 -1.31 -12.13 15.59
CA ALA A 25 -1.34 -11.48 14.28
C ALA A 25 -2.66 -11.76 13.52
N ALA A 26 -3.14 -13.01 13.51
CA ALA A 26 -4.42 -13.34 12.88
C ALA A 26 -5.59 -12.65 13.55
N GLY A 27 -5.59 -12.54 14.89
CA GLY A 27 -6.59 -11.81 15.66
C GLY A 27 -6.56 -10.31 15.37
N ALA A 28 -5.38 -9.72 15.33
CA ALA A 28 -5.19 -8.30 15.00
C ALA A 28 -5.67 -7.99 13.56
N THR A 29 -5.33 -8.83 12.58
CA THR A 29 -5.79 -8.67 11.20
C THR A 29 -7.32 -8.75 11.09
N ALA A 30 -7.94 -9.74 11.76
CA ALA A 30 -9.39 -9.86 11.79
C ALA A 30 -10.04 -8.63 12.48
N GLY A 31 -9.52 -8.20 13.63
CA GLY A 31 -9.97 -7.01 14.34
C GLY A 31 -9.84 -5.74 13.51
N ALA A 32 -8.70 -5.55 12.85
CA ALA A 32 -8.47 -4.42 11.95
C ALA A 32 -9.48 -4.42 10.79
N SER A 33 -9.71 -5.58 10.15
CA SER A 33 -10.66 -5.71 9.05
C SER A 33 -12.09 -5.40 9.48
N MET A 34 -12.53 -5.93 10.63
CA MET A 34 -13.85 -5.65 11.19
C MET A 34 -14.01 -4.16 11.55
N THR A 35 -12.98 -3.56 12.15
CA THR A 35 -12.98 -2.13 12.51
C THR A 35 -13.02 -1.27 11.23
N ALA A 36 -12.26 -1.60 10.20
CA ALA A 36 -12.27 -0.91 8.91
C ALA A 36 -13.68 -0.97 8.27
N LEU A 37 -14.30 -2.16 8.26
CA LEU A 37 -15.64 -2.36 7.75
C LEU A 37 -16.66 -1.56 8.56
N ALA A 38 -16.59 -1.58 9.88
CA ALA A 38 -17.48 -0.81 10.76
C ALA A 38 -17.35 0.69 10.52
N ILE A 39 -16.11 1.22 10.38
CA ILE A 39 -15.86 2.63 10.03
C ILE A 39 -16.50 2.95 8.67
N GLY A 40 -16.28 2.11 7.65
CA GLY A 40 -16.83 2.30 6.31
C GLY A 40 -18.36 2.34 6.31
N LEU A 41 -19.02 1.41 7.02
CA LEU A 41 -20.48 1.32 7.08
C LEU A 41 -21.13 2.40 7.94
N LEU A 42 -20.51 2.75 9.07
CA LEU A 42 -21.10 3.71 10.02
C LEU A 42 -20.80 5.16 9.63
N LEU A 43 -19.55 5.47 9.29
CA LEU A 43 -19.13 6.81 8.91
C LEU A 43 -19.42 7.14 7.44
N GLY A 44 -19.48 6.13 6.57
CA GLY A 44 -19.68 6.31 5.14
C GLY A 44 -20.92 7.16 4.80
N PRO A 45 -22.12 6.81 5.25
CA PRO A 45 -23.33 7.58 4.95
C PRO A 45 -23.28 9.02 5.49
N TRP A 46 -22.69 9.22 6.67
CA TRP A 46 -22.52 10.54 7.26
C TRP A 46 -21.50 11.37 6.45
N MET A 47 -20.36 10.80 6.14
CA MET A 47 -19.30 11.47 5.36
C MET A 47 -19.79 11.82 3.96
N ILE A 48 -20.51 10.91 3.28
CA ILE A 48 -21.08 11.17 1.96
C ILE A 48 -22.06 12.35 2.01
N ARG A 49 -22.92 12.42 3.02
CA ARG A 49 -23.84 13.57 3.21
C ARG A 49 -23.06 14.87 3.40
N LYS A 50 -22.05 14.86 4.29
CA LYS A 50 -21.22 16.04 4.53
C LYS A 50 -20.44 16.48 3.29
N LEU A 51 -19.85 15.56 2.57
CA LEU A 51 -19.15 15.88 1.34
C LEU A 51 -20.10 16.45 0.26
N ARG A 52 -21.34 15.99 0.18
CA ARG A 52 -22.37 16.59 -0.70
C ARG A 52 -22.72 18.01 -0.29
N GLU A 53 -22.83 18.29 1.00
CA GLU A 53 -23.08 19.66 1.49
C GLU A 53 -21.95 20.62 1.09
N PHE A 54 -20.67 20.16 1.13
CA PHE A 54 -19.52 20.98 0.71
C PHE A 54 -19.39 21.14 -0.80
N GLN A 55 -20.02 20.29 -1.60
CA GLN A 55 -19.90 20.26 -3.06
C GLN A 55 -20.99 21.04 -3.81
N ILE A 56 -21.77 21.86 -3.15
CA ILE A 56 -22.78 22.70 -3.81
C ILE A 56 -22.07 23.60 -4.84
N GLY A 57 -22.05 23.17 -6.11
CA GLY A 57 -21.54 23.95 -7.23
C GLY A 57 -20.44 23.31 -8.08
N GLN A 58 -20.23 22.00 -8.06
CA GLN A 58 -19.31 21.38 -9.04
C GLN A 58 -19.84 21.56 -10.47
N VAL A 59 -19.06 22.27 -11.28
CA VAL A 59 -19.32 22.45 -12.71
C VAL A 59 -18.96 21.16 -13.44
N ILE A 60 -19.96 20.54 -14.08
CA ILE A 60 -19.77 19.32 -14.87
C ILE A 60 -19.07 19.69 -16.17
N ARG A 61 -18.07 18.91 -16.59
CA ARG A 61 -17.49 18.99 -17.93
C ARG A 61 -18.56 18.70 -18.98
N HIS A 62 -18.82 19.66 -19.86
CA HIS A 62 -19.77 19.50 -20.96
C HIS A 62 -19.32 18.54 -22.08
N GLU A 63 -18.05 18.11 -22.07
CA GLU A 63 -17.41 17.37 -23.16
C GLU A 63 -17.26 15.86 -22.87
N GLY A 64 -17.92 15.32 -21.82
CA GLY A 64 -17.85 13.89 -21.47
C GLY A 64 -18.96 13.05 -22.11
N PRO A 65 -18.82 11.70 -22.22
CA PRO A 65 -19.87 10.78 -22.66
C PRO A 65 -21.18 10.97 -21.89
N ALA A 66 -22.33 10.71 -22.52
CA ALA A 66 -23.66 10.91 -21.93
C ALA A 66 -23.87 10.20 -20.58
N THR A 67 -23.14 9.09 -20.34
CA THR A 67 -23.11 8.34 -19.06
C THR A 67 -22.51 9.14 -17.91
N HIS A 68 -21.68 10.16 -18.15
CA HIS A 68 -21.14 11.04 -17.11
C HIS A 68 -22.16 12.04 -16.57
N ARG A 69 -23.26 12.30 -17.29
CA ARG A 69 -24.34 13.21 -16.83
C ARG A 69 -25.16 12.60 -15.68
N THR A 70 -25.22 11.27 -15.57
CA THR A 70 -25.90 10.58 -14.46
C THR A 70 -25.10 10.64 -13.15
N LYS A 71 -23.82 11.00 -13.21
CA LYS A 71 -22.94 11.20 -12.04
C LYS A 71 -23.00 12.60 -11.44
N ALA A 72 -23.88 13.46 -11.94
CA ALA A 72 -24.13 14.77 -11.34
C ALA A 72 -24.55 14.59 -9.88
N GLY A 73 -23.73 15.07 -8.94
CA GLY A 73 -23.99 14.93 -7.50
C GLY A 73 -23.24 13.81 -6.79
N THR A 74 -22.36 13.05 -7.48
CA THR A 74 -21.43 12.15 -6.80
C THR A 74 -20.36 12.97 -6.07
N PRO A 75 -20.18 12.81 -4.74
CA PRO A 75 -19.19 13.59 -4.01
C PRO A 75 -17.78 13.21 -4.44
N THR A 76 -16.89 14.19 -4.63
CA THR A 76 -15.44 14.00 -4.67
C THR A 76 -14.93 13.81 -3.23
N MET A 77 -13.66 13.46 -3.05
CA MET A 77 -13.03 13.23 -1.74
C MET A 77 -13.47 11.96 -0.99
N GLY A 78 -14.07 10.98 -1.68
CA GLY A 78 -14.32 9.66 -1.11
C GLY A 78 -13.07 8.97 -0.55
N GLY A 79 -11.90 9.34 -1.04
CA GLY A 79 -10.60 8.90 -0.54
C GLY A 79 -10.35 9.18 0.95
N LEU A 80 -11.00 10.20 1.54
CA LEU A 80 -10.92 10.44 2.99
C LEU A 80 -11.52 9.31 3.80
N LEU A 81 -12.63 8.72 3.33
CA LEU A 81 -13.23 7.57 3.98
C LEU A 81 -12.30 6.35 3.90
N ILE A 82 -11.68 6.13 2.75
CA ILE A 82 -10.72 5.03 2.55
C ILE A 82 -9.51 5.22 3.46
N LEU A 83 -8.93 6.42 3.52
CA LEU A 83 -7.81 6.74 4.41
C LEU A 83 -8.16 6.51 5.87
N THR A 84 -9.32 7.01 6.32
CA THR A 84 -9.77 6.83 7.71
C THR A 84 -9.99 5.34 8.02
N SER A 85 -10.66 4.61 7.12
CA SER A 85 -10.94 3.18 7.27
C SER A 85 -9.69 2.31 7.20
N THR A 86 -8.58 2.82 6.67
CA THR A 86 -7.30 2.10 6.63
C THR A 86 -6.39 2.50 7.78
N LEU A 87 -6.17 3.81 7.99
CA LEU A 87 -5.19 4.29 8.95
C LEU A 87 -5.63 4.08 10.41
N VAL A 88 -6.92 4.31 10.71
CA VAL A 88 -7.41 4.16 12.10
C VAL A 88 -7.31 2.71 12.59
N PRO A 89 -7.81 1.70 11.85
CA PRO A 89 -7.63 0.32 12.28
C PRO A 89 -6.17 -0.12 12.34
N THR A 90 -5.33 0.35 11.40
CA THR A 90 -3.89 0.06 11.43
C THR A 90 -3.25 0.57 12.71
N LEU A 91 -3.53 1.81 13.11
CA LEU A 91 -2.99 2.39 14.35
C LEU A 91 -3.54 1.74 15.62
N LEU A 92 -4.74 1.16 15.57
CA LEU A 92 -5.35 0.49 16.73
C LEU A 92 -4.88 -0.94 16.91
N TRP A 93 -4.61 -1.67 15.83
CA TRP A 93 -4.41 -3.11 15.86
C TRP A 93 -3.00 -3.56 15.47
N ALA A 94 -2.21 -2.72 14.77
CA ALA A 94 -0.85 -3.07 14.39
C ALA A 94 0.13 -2.86 15.55
N ASP A 95 1.23 -3.62 15.54
CA ASP A 95 2.32 -3.37 16.48
C ASP A 95 3.08 -2.10 16.09
N LEU A 96 2.84 -1.03 16.81
CA LEU A 96 3.47 0.27 16.59
C LEU A 96 4.97 0.31 16.93
N ARG A 97 5.53 -0.78 17.47
CA ARG A 97 6.98 -0.93 17.65
C ARG A 97 7.68 -1.29 16.34
N ASN A 98 6.92 -1.82 15.38
CA ASN A 98 7.45 -2.19 14.08
C ASN A 98 7.64 -0.94 13.20
N PRO A 99 8.87 -0.58 12.80
CA PRO A 99 9.15 0.60 12.00
C PRO A 99 8.51 0.55 10.61
N PHE A 100 8.26 -0.62 10.05
CA PHE A 100 7.60 -0.77 8.75
C PHE A 100 6.15 -0.27 8.78
N ILE A 101 5.46 -0.43 9.92
CA ILE A 101 4.10 0.11 10.11
C ILE A 101 4.11 1.62 10.00
N TRP A 102 5.08 2.29 10.64
CA TRP A 102 5.19 3.76 10.54
C TRP A 102 5.52 4.23 9.14
N ILE A 103 6.42 3.53 8.42
CA ILE A 103 6.72 3.86 7.02
C ILE A 103 5.45 3.74 6.18
N ALA A 104 4.69 2.65 6.32
CA ALA A 104 3.44 2.44 5.58
C ALA A 104 2.37 3.48 5.92
N VAL A 105 2.16 3.77 7.22
CA VAL A 105 1.18 4.76 7.71
C VAL A 105 1.53 6.16 7.20
N LEU A 106 2.79 6.59 7.37
CA LEU A 106 3.24 7.91 6.94
C LEU A 106 3.22 8.07 5.42
N ALA A 107 3.64 7.04 4.68
CA ALA A 107 3.56 7.05 3.22
C ALA A 107 2.10 7.16 2.75
N THR A 108 1.20 6.34 3.30
CA THR A 108 -0.23 6.37 2.95
C THR A 108 -0.85 7.73 3.29
N ALA A 109 -0.55 8.29 4.46
CA ALA A 109 -1.02 9.62 4.86
C ALA A 109 -0.47 10.72 3.94
N ALA A 110 0.82 10.67 3.57
CA ALA A 110 1.45 11.66 2.71
C ALA A 110 0.89 11.62 1.27
N PHE A 111 0.77 10.43 0.67
CA PHE A 111 0.13 10.29 -0.65
C PHE A 111 -1.35 10.69 -0.59
N GLY A 112 -2.04 10.36 0.49
CA GLY A 112 -3.41 10.79 0.75
C GLY A 112 -3.55 12.29 0.86
N ALA A 113 -2.60 12.97 1.53
CA ALA A 113 -2.58 14.43 1.63
C ALA A 113 -2.37 15.11 0.26
N ILE A 114 -1.53 14.53 -0.62
CA ILE A 114 -1.36 15.01 -1.99
C ILE A 114 -2.69 14.90 -2.77
N GLY A 115 -3.37 13.74 -2.66
CA GLY A 115 -4.68 13.54 -3.29
C GLY A 115 -5.75 14.48 -2.73
N PHE A 116 -5.77 14.65 -1.41
CA PHE A 116 -6.67 15.59 -0.75
C PHE A 116 -6.44 17.03 -1.22
N ALA A 117 -5.19 17.47 -1.30
CA ALA A 117 -4.83 18.81 -1.79
C ALA A 117 -5.28 19.01 -3.24
N ASP A 118 -5.13 17.99 -4.10
CA ASP A 118 -5.59 18.03 -5.49
C ASP A 118 -7.11 18.24 -5.56
N ASP A 119 -7.89 17.47 -4.81
CA ASP A 119 -9.35 17.56 -4.79
C ASP A 119 -9.84 18.85 -4.09
N TYR A 120 -9.20 19.25 -3.01
CA TYR A 120 -9.52 20.50 -2.31
C TYR A 120 -9.35 21.73 -3.21
N LEU A 121 -8.26 21.78 -3.98
CA LEU A 121 -8.02 22.87 -4.94
C LEU A 121 -9.06 22.90 -6.04
N LYS A 122 -9.55 21.77 -6.52
CA LYS A 122 -10.65 21.72 -7.51
C LYS A 122 -11.93 22.35 -6.95
N ILE A 123 -12.25 22.05 -5.69
CA ILE A 123 -13.44 22.61 -5.01
C ILE A 123 -13.30 24.12 -4.82
N VAL A 124 -12.20 24.58 -4.20
CA VAL A 124 -11.99 25.99 -3.86
C VAL A 124 -11.91 26.85 -5.10
N ARG A 125 -11.22 26.39 -6.15
CA ARG A 125 -11.09 27.13 -7.41
C ARG A 125 -12.27 27.00 -8.33
N ARG A 126 -13.28 26.17 -7.99
CA ARG A 126 -14.42 25.84 -8.85
C ARG A 126 -13.99 25.47 -10.28
N SER A 127 -12.88 24.78 -10.41
CA SER A 127 -12.25 24.45 -11.69
C SER A 127 -11.91 22.94 -11.72
N HIS A 128 -11.92 22.36 -12.92
CA HIS A 128 -11.47 20.99 -13.12
C HIS A 128 -9.96 20.81 -12.92
N HIS A 129 -9.20 21.91 -12.84
CA HIS A 129 -7.77 21.90 -12.64
C HIS A 129 -7.48 21.91 -11.12
N GLY A 130 -7.07 20.76 -10.60
CA GLY A 130 -6.57 20.64 -9.23
C GLY A 130 -5.12 21.09 -9.12
N LEU A 131 -4.29 20.27 -8.53
CA LEU A 131 -2.85 20.50 -8.47
C LEU A 131 -2.26 20.38 -9.89
N LEU A 132 -1.37 21.31 -10.27
CA LEU A 132 -0.66 21.20 -11.54
C LEU A 132 0.09 19.87 -11.59
N PRO A 133 0.04 19.10 -12.71
CA PRO A 133 0.63 17.75 -12.80
C PRO A 133 2.10 17.69 -12.37
N ARG A 134 2.89 18.72 -12.71
CA ARG A 134 4.30 18.81 -12.31
C ARG A 134 4.50 18.89 -10.80
N TYR A 135 3.65 19.61 -10.05
CA TYR A 135 3.74 19.69 -8.59
C TYR A 135 3.25 18.41 -7.93
N LYS A 136 2.21 17.79 -8.50
CA LYS A 136 1.72 16.48 -8.03
C LYS A 136 2.82 15.42 -8.15
N LEU A 137 3.43 15.31 -9.33
CA LEU A 137 4.55 14.37 -9.57
C LEU A 137 5.75 14.68 -8.69
N PHE A 138 6.10 15.95 -8.52
CA PHE A 138 7.21 16.36 -7.66
C PHE A 138 7.00 15.88 -6.21
N TRP A 139 5.85 16.17 -5.62
CA TRP A 139 5.58 15.77 -4.24
C TRP A 139 5.45 14.25 -4.08
N GLN A 140 4.86 13.56 -5.04
CA GLN A 140 4.82 12.09 -5.05
C GLN A 140 6.24 11.50 -5.08
N PHE A 141 7.11 12.07 -5.91
CA PHE A 141 8.50 11.63 -5.99
C PHE A 141 9.28 11.91 -4.70
N VAL A 142 9.09 13.07 -4.08
CA VAL A 142 9.70 13.40 -2.78
C VAL A 142 9.26 12.42 -1.70
N VAL A 143 7.96 12.11 -1.61
CA VAL A 143 7.45 11.11 -0.67
C VAL A 143 8.06 9.73 -0.97
N GLY A 144 8.13 9.33 -2.24
CA GLY A 144 8.74 8.07 -2.65
C GLY A 144 10.23 7.98 -2.28
N LEU A 145 11.00 9.06 -2.47
CA LEU A 145 12.40 9.15 -2.03
C LEU A 145 12.51 9.01 -0.50
N SER A 146 11.61 9.65 0.25
CA SER A 146 11.60 9.56 1.72
C SER A 146 11.33 8.14 2.20
N VAL A 147 10.39 7.43 1.56
CA VAL A 147 10.12 6.01 1.84
C VAL A 147 11.35 5.15 1.52
N GLY A 148 11.94 5.33 0.34
CA GLY A 148 13.15 4.61 -0.04
C GLY A 148 14.32 4.84 0.91
N ALA A 149 14.52 6.10 1.34
CA ALA A 149 15.55 6.46 2.32
C ALA A 149 15.29 5.81 3.69
N ALA A 150 14.03 5.81 4.16
CA ALA A 150 13.66 5.15 5.40
C ALA A 150 13.93 3.63 5.34
N LEU A 151 13.60 2.96 4.23
CA LEU A 151 13.89 1.55 4.04
C LEU A 151 15.40 1.26 4.01
N ILE A 152 16.20 2.11 3.36
CA ILE A 152 17.66 1.96 3.37
C ILE A 152 18.23 2.22 4.77
N ALA A 153 17.69 3.14 5.54
CA ALA A 153 18.08 3.33 6.94
C ALA A 153 17.85 2.06 7.77
N LEU A 154 16.73 1.35 7.55
CA LEU A 154 16.49 0.04 8.17
C LEU A 154 17.44 -1.06 7.69
N ALA A 155 17.94 -0.98 6.45
CA ALA A 155 18.95 -1.89 5.93
C ALA A 155 20.33 -1.66 6.56
N MET A 156 20.61 -0.42 6.99
CA MET A 156 21.86 -0.05 7.68
C MET A 156 21.81 -0.28 9.20
N HIS A 157 20.67 -0.68 9.73
CA HIS A 157 20.52 -1.02 11.15
C HIS A 157 21.24 -2.34 11.49
N GLU A 158 21.73 -2.49 12.72
CA GLU A 158 22.35 -3.72 13.19
C GLU A 158 21.50 -4.40 14.28
N PRO A 159 20.95 -5.61 14.03
CA PRO A 159 20.97 -6.35 12.76
C PRO A 159 20.12 -5.70 11.65
N PRO A 160 20.44 -5.93 10.36
CA PRO A 160 19.66 -5.35 9.27
C PRO A 160 18.21 -5.81 9.30
N LEU A 161 17.28 -4.87 9.27
CA LEU A 161 15.83 -5.15 9.25
C LEU A 161 15.27 -5.24 7.84
N PHE A 162 16.01 -4.71 6.84
CA PHE A 162 15.60 -4.65 5.45
C PHE A 162 16.77 -5.05 4.52
N ASN A 163 16.45 -5.66 3.37
CA ASN A 163 17.40 -6.00 2.32
C ASN A 163 16.95 -5.36 1.01
N SER A 164 17.84 -4.60 0.35
CA SER A 164 17.60 -3.94 -0.92
C SER A 164 17.79 -4.84 -2.16
N GLN A 165 17.73 -6.15 -1.98
CA GLN A 165 17.84 -7.13 -3.06
C GLN A 165 16.52 -7.22 -3.83
N LEU A 166 16.60 -7.11 -5.17
CA LEU A 166 15.43 -7.36 -6.02
C LEU A 166 15.35 -8.84 -6.38
N ILE A 167 14.16 -9.40 -6.19
CA ILE A 167 13.86 -10.78 -6.55
C ILE A 167 12.97 -10.77 -7.80
N PHE A 168 13.47 -11.36 -8.88
CA PHE A 168 12.72 -11.48 -10.12
C PHE A 168 11.97 -12.82 -10.16
N PRO A 169 10.63 -12.83 -10.34
CA PRO A 169 9.82 -14.05 -10.24
C PRO A 169 10.26 -15.18 -11.16
N PHE A 170 10.79 -14.86 -12.34
CA PHE A 170 11.17 -15.86 -13.36
C PHE A 170 12.68 -16.11 -13.42
N PHE A 171 13.50 -15.27 -12.80
CA PHE A 171 14.96 -15.35 -12.87
C PHE A 171 15.58 -15.53 -11.49
N LYS A 172 15.47 -16.73 -10.93
CA LYS A 172 15.91 -17.06 -9.56
C LYS A 172 17.39 -16.74 -9.25
N ARG A 173 18.24 -16.67 -10.29
CA ARG A 173 19.68 -16.35 -10.14
C ARG A 173 19.98 -14.86 -10.29
N LEU A 174 19.02 -14.07 -10.75
CA LEU A 174 19.18 -12.65 -10.98
C LEU A 174 18.59 -11.88 -9.77
N ASN A 175 19.40 -11.71 -8.75
CA ASN A 175 19.01 -11.04 -7.51
C ASN A 175 19.98 -9.87 -7.22
N PRO A 176 19.94 -8.79 -8.02
CA PRO A 176 20.83 -7.66 -7.80
C PRO A 176 20.49 -6.93 -6.52
N THR A 177 21.50 -6.57 -5.74
CA THR A 177 21.37 -5.71 -4.58
C THR A 177 21.52 -4.26 -5.04
N LEU A 178 20.49 -3.46 -4.91
CA LEU A 178 20.48 -2.08 -5.38
C LEU A 178 21.22 -1.11 -4.45
N GLY A 179 21.41 -1.47 -3.17
CA GLY A 179 21.99 -0.56 -2.20
C GLY A 179 21.27 0.80 -2.19
N LEU A 180 22.03 1.91 -2.28
CA LEU A 180 21.46 3.27 -2.31
C LEU A 180 20.57 3.56 -3.52
N ALA A 181 20.77 2.87 -4.65
CA ALA A 181 19.92 3.02 -5.83
C ALA A 181 18.47 2.58 -5.57
N TYR A 182 18.24 1.78 -4.51
CA TYR A 182 16.90 1.41 -4.07
C TYR A 182 16.02 2.62 -3.72
N ILE A 183 16.61 3.72 -3.26
CA ILE A 183 15.87 4.96 -2.96
C ILE A 183 15.17 5.50 -4.21
N GLY A 184 15.90 5.62 -5.30
CA GLY A 184 15.35 6.05 -6.58
C GLY A 184 14.37 5.05 -7.17
N PHE A 185 14.66 3.75 -7.05
CA PHE A 185 13.77 2.68 -7.48
C PHE A 185 12.43 2.72 -6.75
N ALA A 186 12.43 2.83 -5.42
CA ALA A 186 11.22 2.95 -4.61
C ALA A 186 10.39 4.19 -4.99
N ALA A 187 11.06 5.33 -5.21
CA ALA A 187 10.40 6.56 -5.66
C ALA A 187 9.70 6.39 -7.01
N LEU A 188 10.36 5.74 -7.97
CA LEU A 188 9.76 5.46 -9.29
C LEU A 188 8.57 4.52 -9.17
N VAL A 189 8.73 3.40 -8.45
CA VAL A 189 7.65 2.41 -8.28
C VAL A 189 6.42 3.05 -7.63
N LEU A 190 6.59 3.78 -6.54
CA LEU A 190 5.48 4.43 -5.84
C LEU A 190 4.82 5.51 -6.69
N THR A 191 5.61 6.36 -7.36
CA THR A 191 5.07 7.43 -8.20
C THR A 191 4.32 6.85 -9.40
N PHE A 192 4.87 5.86 -10.09
CA PHE A 192 4.18 5.25 -11.24
C PHE A 192 2.94 4.48 -10.82
N SER A 193 3.00 3.71 -9.73
CA SER A 193 1.86 2.95 -9.22
C SER A 193 0.70 3.87 -8.83
N THR A 194 0.96 4.95 -8.10
CA THR A 194 -0.09 5.89 -7.70
C THR A 194 -0.73 6.60 -8.89
N ASN A 195 0.05 6.95 -9.91
CA ASN A 195 -0.50 7.55 -11.12
C ASN A 195 -1.22 6.53 -12.01
N ALA A 196 -0.74 5.30 -12.10
CA ALA A 196 -1.42 4.22 -12.82
C ALA A 196 -2.80 3.94 -12.22
N VAL A 197 -2.91 3.83 -10.89
CA VAL A 197 -4.20 3.66 -10.20
C VAL A 197 -5.12 4.84 -10.47
N ASN A 198 -4.60 6.08 -10.41
CA ASN A 198 -5.38 7.27 -10.70
C ASN A 198 -5.92 7.30 -12.15
N LEU A 199 -5.16 6.79 -13.12
CA LEU A 199 -5.62 6.63 -14.51
C LEU A 199 -6.66 5.51 -14.66
N THR A 200 -6.55 4.46 -13.87
CA THR A 200 -7.49 3.32 -13.87
C THR A 200 -8.84 3.72 -13.30
N ASP A 201 -8.91 4.75 -12.46
CA ASP A 201 -10.15 5.24 -11.83
C ASP A 201 -11.01 6.10 -12.79
N GLY A 202 -11.07 5.70 -14.04
CA GLY A 202 -11.90 6.35 -15.07
C GLY A 202 -13.27 5.71 -15.28
N LEU A 203 -13.47 4.47 -14.85
CA LEU A 203 -14.70 3.69 -14.99
C LEU A 203 -15.18 3.18 -13.63
N ASP A 204 -16.49 3.18 -13.41
CA ASP A 204 -17.09 2.72 -12.15
C ASP A 204 -16.74 1.27 -11.87
N GLY A 205 -16.16 1.03 -10.70
CA GLY A 205 -15.78 -0.30 -10.23
C GLY A 205 -14.44 -0.80 -10.76
N LEU A 206 -13.82 -0.20 -11.79
CA LEU A 206 -12.58 -0.70 -12.38
C LEU A 206 -11.41 -0.63 -11.39
N ALA A 207 -11.16 0.54 -10.81
CA ALA A 207 -10.05 0.74 -9.88
C ALA A 207 -10.17 -0.16 -8.65
N ILE A 208 -11.36 -0.25 -8.05
CA ILE A 208 -11.57 -1.08 -6.86
C ILE A 208 -11.44 -2.57 -7.17
N SER A 209 -11.89 -3.03 -8.35
CA SER A 209 -11.76 -4.43 -8.76
C SER A 209 -10.29 -4.82 -8.97
N VAL A 210 -9.52 -3.99 -9.68
CA VAL A 210 -8.08 -4.21 -9.88
C VAL A 210 -7.33 -4.17 -8.56
N PHE A 211 -7.67 -3.22 -7.68
CA PHE A 211 -7.09 -3.15 -6.34
C PHE A 211 -7.40 -4.41 -5.52
N ALA A 212 -8.65 -4.90 -5.54
CA ALA A 212 -9.03 -6.09 -4.79
C ALA A 212 -8.25 -7.34 -5.26
N VAL A 213 -8.08 -7.52 -6.57
CA VAL A 213 -7.28 -8.61 -7.13
C VAL A 213 -5.81 -8.49 -6.73
N ALA A 214 -5.23 -7.29 -6.84
CA ALA A 214 -3.85 -7.04 -6.45
C ALA A 214 -3.64 -7.27 -4.94
N ALA A 215 -4.55 -6.77 -4.09
CA ALA A 215 -4.49 -6.97 -2.64
C ALA A 215 -4.58 -8.46 -2.27
N ALA A 216 -5.48 -9.21 -2.91
CA ALA A 216 -5.59 -10.66 -2.72
C ALA A 216 -4.29 -11.39 -3.12
N ALA A 217 -3.69 -11.02 -4.27
CA ALA A 217 -2.43 -11.59 -4.73
C ALA A 217 -1.28 -11.29 -3.74
N PHE A 218 -1.15 -10.05 -3.29
CA PHE A 218 -0.12 -9.69 -2.29
C PHE A 218 -0.36 -10.37 -0.94
N THR A 219 -1.60 -10.53 -0.51
CA THR A 219 -1.94 -11.27 0.71
C THR A 219 -1.52 -12.74 0.58
N ALA A 220 -1.80 -13.38 -0.57
CA ALA A 220 -1.37 -14.74 -0.83
C ALA A 220 0.16 -14.88 -0.85
N LEU A 221 0.87 -13.95 -1.51
CA LEU A 221 2.32 -13.91 -1.54
C LEU A 221 2.93 -13.70 -0.13
N ALA A 222 2.37 -12.78 0.64
CA ALA A 222 2.79 -12.56 2.02
C ALA A 222 2.61 -13.83 2.86
N TYR A 223 1.46 -14.48 2.78
CA TYR A 223 1.20 -15.74 3.48
C TYR A 223 2.19 -16.84 3.08
N VAL A 224 2.43 -17.01 1.79
CA VAL A 224 3.37 -18.03 1.27
C VAL A 224 4.81 -17.74 1.71
N SER A 225 5.24 -16.48 1.65
CA SER A 225 6.61 -16.07 2.06
C SER A 225 6.85 -16.22 3.56
N THR A 226 5.78 -16.15 4.35
CA THR A 226 5.85 -16.27 5.81
C THR A 226 5.71 -17.71 6.29
N HIS A 227 5.21 -18.61 5.47
CA HIS A 227 5.05 -20.02 5.84
C HIS A 227 6.31 -20.81 5.51
N ALA A 228 7.06 -21.28 6.53
CA ALA A 228 8.38 -21.92 6.36
C ALA A 228 8.40 -23.05 5.30
N VAL A 229 7.37 -23.89 5.25
CA VAL A 229 7.28 -24.99 4.28
C VAL A 229 7.10 -24.46 2.85
N PHE A 230 6.18 -23.52 2.67
CA PHE A 230 5.92 -22.94 1.33
C PHE A 230 7.09 -22.08 0.86
N ALA A 231 7.66 -21.25 1.74
CA ALA A 231 8.82 -20.44 1.40
C ALA A 231 10.00 -21.30 0.96
N SER A 232 10.32 -22.38 1.69
CA SER A 232 11.41 -23.30 1.33
C SER A 232 11.11 -24.04 0.02
N TYR A 233 9.90 -24.54 -0.19
CA TYR A 233 9.50 -25.24 -1.40
C TYR A 233 9.58 -24.33 -2.63
N LEU A 234 9.10 -23.10 -2.53
CA LEU A 234 9.12 -22.11 -3.60
C LEU A 234 10.45 -21.35 -3.70
N GLN A 235 11.41 -21.65 -2.83
CA GLN A 235 12.72 -20.97 -2.76
C GLN A 235 12.58 -19.45 -2.63
N LEU A 236 11.58 -18.99 -1.87
CA LEU A 236 11.40 -17.59 -1.53
C LEU A 236 12.31 -17.21 -0.37
N THR A 237 12.78 -15.97 -0.36
CA THR A 237 13.50 -15.45 0.80
C THR A 237 12.55 -15.40 1.99
N PRO A 238 12.81 -16.14 3.08
CA PRO A 238 11.92 -16.12 4.23
C PRO A 238 11.90 -14.70 4.83
N VAL A 239 10.71 -14.22 5.13
CA VAL A 239 10.53 -12.94 5.83
C VAL A 239 10.89 -13.15 7.29
N PRO A 240 11.77 -12.34 7.90
CA PRO A 240 12.12 -12.48 9.31
C PRO A 240 10.87 -12.38 10.20
N PRO A 241 10.82 -13.14 11.32
CA PRO A 241 9.68 -13.10 12.24
C PRO A 241 9.31 -11.69 12.74
N ALA A 242 10.29 -10.82 12.91
CA ALA A 242 10.07 -9.42 13.32
C ALA A 242 9.35 -8.55 12.27
N ALA A 243 9.19 -9.01 11.04
CA ALA A 243 8.47 -8.30 10.00
C ALA A 243 6.97 -8.71 9.90
N TRP A 244 6.49 -9.57 10.81
CA TRP A 244 5.14 -10.13 10.79
C TRP A 244 4.18 -9.45 11.76
N GLU A 245 4.75 -8.75 12.72
CA GLU A 245 4.03 -8.05 13.77
C GLU A 245 3.85 -6.56 13.44
#